data_6f486ec1a7d28b06251c577582de81ab
#
_entry.id   6f486ec1a7d28b06251c577582de81ab
#
_cell.length_a   1.000
_cell.length_b   1.000
_cell.length_c   1.000
_cell.angle_alpha   90.00
_cell.angle_beta   90.00
_cell.angle_gamma   90.00
#
_symmetry.space_group_name_H-M   'P 1'
#
loop_
_entity.id
_entity.type
_entity.pdbx_description
1 polymer ?
#
loop_
_entity_poly.entity_id
_entity_poly.type
_entity_poly.pdbx_seq_one_letter_code
_entity_poly.pdbx_strand_id
1 'polypeptide(L)'
;RQLQMCIRDSYRQAQGGSLREQVVDGTGTALSLSSNYISQLCCAPDGSYLAIVSDGSMQTKLYRYFFDPTLSAPANTLKVWSLEENATVRAAIQTFTQQNPDCAVEYEVALQEGAGLTKDDALRTLNTELLAGEGPDLLILDGADLESFSGSGLLLDLSGMVDTGSLYDFVTDRYTDADGKLFTLPARFTVPVMHGAAGTLDGVSTLDDVAALVQQYAPRPAEASWAPLDESQRYALGFDSVDSLVQFALQTSQPALFTADGLDEAKLRDLMAFLQTVGEDYNMADYPEQDTMSGTAGNFGGLDTIVWYAGMSEYAQTSRAVFGYGSMTTPSWLGATDSELRASGQTILQPGLCQGVYLPSCFAAVSANSDQTDYAGAFLKALFSDEVQGSFQEDGMPVTKAGMQISLDRNMPAMQDNGYTGGFEELLAQLSTPVVVDEALQDSLIAHTKALLSGSETMDQAVEGVVSDLSLRFAEQG
;
A
#
# COMPACT_ATOMS: atom_id res chain seq x y z
N ARG A 1 19.56 -30.27 -19.45
CA ARG A 1 18.42 -29.34 -19.67
C ARG A 1 18.56 -28.22 -18.68
N GLN A 2 18.45 -27.00 -19.14
CA GLN A 2 18.52 -25.82 -18.29
C GLN A 2 17.09 -25.31 -18.11
N LEU A 3 16.65 -25.15 -16.84
CA LEU A 3 15.41 -24.50 -16.48
C LEU A 3 15.73 -23.01 -16.29
N GLN A 4 14.92 -22.16 -16.89
CA GLN A 4 15.00 -20.70 -16.69
C GLN A 4 13.65 -20.26 -16.16
N MET A 5 13.67 -19.52 -15.07
CA MET A 5 12.50 -18.88 -14.50
C MET A 5 12.43 -17.44 -15.02
N CYS A 6 11.27 -17.05 -15.48
CA CYS A 6 10.83 -15.67 -15.52
C CYS A 6 9.87 -15.48 -14.34
N ILE A 7 9.59 -14.26 -13.94
CA ILE A 7 8.86 -13.92 -12.72
C ILE A 7 7.52 -14.68 -12.55
N ARG A 8 6.91 -15.17 -13.63
CA ARG A 8 5.59 -15.84 -13.62
C ARG A 8 5.58 -17.25 -14.25
N ASP A 9 6.48 -17.52 -15.18
CA ASP A 9 6.44 -18.74 -16.01
C ASP A 9 7.71 -19.55 -15.89
N SER A 10 7.58 -20.87 -16.06
CA SER A 10 8.75 -21.75 -16.12
C SER A 10 8.95 -22.27 -17.53
N TYR A 11 10.17 -22.13 -18.04
CA TYR A 11 10.57 -22.55 -19.36
C TYR A 11 11.63 -23.65 -19.31
N ARG A 12 11.54 -24.56 -20.26
CA ARG A 12 12.55 -25.60 -20.51
C ARG A 12 13.29 -25.29 -21.81
N GLN A 13 14.61 -25.35 -21.75
CA GLN A 13 15.46 -25.25 -22.93
C GLN A 13 16.44 -26.42 -22.98
N ALA A 14 16.58 -27.05 -24.13
CA ALA A 14 17.61 -28.06 -24.33
C ALA A 14 18.99 -27.41 -24.28
N GLN A 15 19.97 -28.07 -23.66
CA GLN A 15 21.35 -27.57 -23.62
C GLN A 15 21.87 -27.38 -25.03
N GLY A 16 22.28 -26.16 -25.40
CA GLY A 16 22.70 -25.80 -26.74
C GLY A 16 21.59 -25.56 -27.76
N GLY A 17 20.32 -25.69 -27.36
CA GLY A 17 19.14 -25.37 -28.17
C GLY A 17 18.73 -23.91 -28.06
N SER A 18 18.07 -23.39 -29.11
CA SER A 18 17.52 -22.02 -29.13
C SER A 18 16.02 -21.98 -28.78
N LEU A 19 15.33 -23.12 -28.79
CA LEU A 19 13.90 -23.20 -28.51
C LEU A 19 13.64 -23.23 -27.00
N ARG A 20 12.83 -22.28 -26.52
CA ARG A 20 12.26 -22.28 -25.18
C ARG A 20 10.84 -22.84 -25.25
N GLU A 21 10.53 -23.80 -24.40
CA GLU A 21 9.22 -24.39 -24.24
C GLU A 21 8.69 -23.99 -22.87
N GLN A 22 7.54 -23.33 -22.81
CA GLN A 22 6.84 -23.07 -21.56
C GLN A 22 6.35 -24.41 -20.99
N VAL A 23 6.68 -24.68 -19.73
CA VAL A 23 6.38 -25.96 -19.09
C VAL A 23 5.42 -25.81 -17.92
N VAL A 24 5.34 -24.60 -17.35
CA VAL A 24 4.35 -24.22 -16.35
C VAL A 24 3.91 -22.80 -16.68
N ASP A 25 2.62 -22.60 -16.84
CA ASP A 25 1.98 -21.30 -16.74
C ASP A 25 1.90 -20.97 -15.24
N GLY A 26 2.61 -19.93 -14.82
CA GLY A 26 2.67 -19.54 -13.42
C GLY A 26 1.41 -18.84 -12.92
N THR A 27 0.55 -18.38 -13.85
CA THR A 27 -0.70 -17.67 -13.51
C THR A 27 -1.57 -18.53 -12.59
N GLY A 28 -2.03 -17.98 -11.48
CA GLY A 28 -2.82 -18.72 -10.48
C GLY A 28 -2.04 -19.76 -9.66
N THR A 29 -0.71 -19.76 -9.71
CA THR A 29 0.16 -20.64 -8.92
C THR A 29 1.02 -19.88 -7.94
N ALA A 30 1.65 -20.57 -6.99
CA ALA A 30 2.61 -19.97 -6.06
C ALA A 30 3.83 -19.32 -6.76
N LEU A 31 4.05 -19.60 -8.04
CA LEU A 31 5.14 -19.02 -8.82
C LEU A 31 4.86 -17.59 -9.28
N SER A 32 3.60 -17.15 -9.29
CA SER A 32 3.21 -15.81 -9.74
C SER A 32 3.12 -14.77 -8.62
N LEU A 33 3.26 -15.19 -7.35
CA LEU A 33 3.19 -14.27 -6.21
C LEU A 33 4.52 -13.54 -6.04
N SER A 34 4.50 -12.19 -6.06
CA SER A 34 5.68 -11.34 -5.85
C SER A 34 6.27 -11.50 -4.43
N SER A 35 5.43 -11.81 -3.45
CA SER A 35 5.82 -12.09 -2.07
C SER A 35 6.55 -13.43 -1.89
N ASN A 36 6.58 -14.28 -2.92
CA ASN A 36 7.16 -15.61 -2.85
C ASN A 36 8.60 -15.64 -3.38
N TYR A 37 9.50 -16.23 -2.59
CA TYR A 37 10.88 -16.52 -3.00
C TYR A 37 11.00 -18.00 -3.41
N ILE A 38 11.39 -18.24 -4.65
CA ILE A 38 11.61 -19.59 -5.16
C ILE A 38 13.08 -19.95 -4.99
N SER A 39 13.38 -20.76 -3.99
CA SER A 39 14.73 -21.15 -3.66
C SER A 39 15.28 -22.26 -4.55
N GLN A 40 14.40 -23.15 -5.06
CA GLN A 40 14.80 -24.25 -5.93
C GLN A 40 13.65 -24.68 -6.86
N LEU A 41 14.01 -24.97 -8.10
CA LEU A 41 13.13 -25.61 -9.08
C LEU A 41 13.88 -26.76 -9.73
N CYS A 42 13.28 -27.96 -9.78
CA CYS A 42 13.86 -29.11 -10.44
C CYS A 42 12.81 -29.95 -11.17
N CYS A 43 13.25 -30.70 -12.19
CA CYS A 43 12.45 -31.67 -12.90
C CYS A 43 12.63 -33.05 -12.24
N ALA A 44 11.55 -33.69 -11.82
CA ALA A 44 11.56 -35.03 -11.28
C ALA A 44 11.67 -36.08 -12.43
N PRO A 45 12.09 -37.34 -12.14
CA PRO A 45 12.24 -38.38 -13.15
C PRO A 45 10.96 -38.72 -13.90
N ASP A 46 9.80 -38.51 -13.30
CA ASP A 46 8.47 -38.74 -13.90
C ASP A 46 7.99 -37.59 -14.79
N GLY A 47 8.80 -36.53 -14.94
CA GLY A 47 8.48 -35.35 -15.74
C GLY A 47 7.73 -34.26 -15.01
N SER A 48 7.38 -34.46 -13.73
CA SER A 48 6.82 -33.39 -12.90
C SER A 48 7.90 -32.35 -12.49
N TYR A 49 7.48 -31.16 -12.11
CA TYR A 49 8.36 -30.10 -11.61
C TYR A 49 8.12 -29.90 -10.11
N LEU A 50 9.20 -29.83 -9.36
CA LEU A 50 9.19 -29.57 -7.92
C LEU A 50 9.76 -28.18 -7.66
N ALA A 51 9.03 -27.35 -6.93
CA ALA A 51 9.46 -26.01 -6.53
C ALA A 51 9.46 -25.90 -5.01
N ILE A 52 10.57 -25.44 -4.44
CA ILE A 52 10.65 -25.04 -3.04
C ILE A 52 10.43 -23.53 -3.02
N VAL A 53 9.33 -23.12 -2.40
CA VAL A 53 8.86 -21.74 -2.36
C VAL A 53 8.74 -21.32 -0.90
N SER A 54 9.36 -20.20 -0.55
CA SER A 54 9.15 -19.52 0.72
C SER A 54 8.22 -18.34 0.50
N ASP A 55 7.15 -18.26 1.25
CA ASP A 55 6.22 -17.12 1.20
C ASP A 55 6.78 -15.90 1.94
N GLY A 56 6.08 -14.76 1.89
CA GLY A 56 6.48 -13.51 2.55
C GLY A 56 6.62 -13.64 4.07
N SER A 57 6.03 -14.67 4.69
CA SER A 57 6.20 -15.02 6.11
C SER A 57 7.36 -16.00 6.35
N MET A 58 8.24 -16.22 5.38
CA MET A 58 9.35 -17.16 5.40
C MET A 58 8.94 -18.64 5.62
N GLN A 59 7.66 -18.97 5.47
CA GLN A 59 7.22 -20.37 5.51
C GLN A 59 7.57 -21.04 4.20
N THR A 60 8.28 -22.16 4.30
CA THR A 60 8.74 -22.92 3.13
C THR A 60 7.78 -24.07 2.81
N LYS A 61 7.31 -24.11 1.57
CA LYS A 61 6.42 -25.16 1.03
C LYS A 61 7.07 -25.83 -0.16
N LEU A 62 6.78 -27.12 -0.35
CA LEU A 62 7.15 -27.89 -1.54
C LEU A 62 5.94 -28.02 -2.44
N TYR A 63 6.01 -27.44 -3.64
CA TYR A 63 4.99 -27.58 -4.68
C TYR A 63 5.44 -28.57 -5.72
N ARG A 64 4.48 -29.36 -6.24
CA ARG A 64 4.66 -30.27 -7.35
C ARG A 64 3.69 -29.94 -8.47
N TYR A 65 4.23 -29.61 -9.62
CA TYR A 65 3.47 -29.34 -10.85
C TYR A 65 3.61 -30.55 -11.79
N PHE A 66 2.51 -31.06 -12.26
CA PHE A 66 2.48 -32.19 -13.20
C PHE A 66 1.46 -31.92 -14.28
N PHE A 67 1.74 -32.45 -15.48
CA PHE A 67 0.82 -32.36 -16.60
C PHE A 67 -0.30 -33.40 -16.44
N ASP A 68 -1.55 -32.95 -16.43
CA ASP A 68 -2.73 -33.82 -16.44
C ASP A 68 -3.43 -33.71 -17.80
N PRO A 69 -3.34 -34.77 -18.65
CA PRO A 69 -3.94 -34.73 -19.97
C PRO A 69 -5.48 -34.84 -19.93
N THR A 70 -6.07 -35.07 -18.75
CA THR A 70 -7.52 -35.18 -18.59
C THR A 70 -8.18 -33.85 -18.30
N LEU A 71 -7.40 -32.82 -17.91
CA LEU A 71 -7.90 -31.50 -17.71
C LEU A 71 -8.14 -30.83 -19.07
N SER A 72 -9.35 -30.34 -19.27
CA SER A 72 -9.69 -29.45 -20.38
C SER A 72 -9.39 -28.01 -20.02
N ALA A 73 -9.17 -27.16 -21.01
CA ALA A 73 -9.13 -25.70 -20.77
C ALA A 73 -10.42 -25.25 -20.08
N PRO A 74 -10.35 -24.31 -19.13
CA PRO A 74 -11.53 -23.75 -18.49
C PRO A 74 -12.53 -23.24 -19.52
N ALA A 75 -13.82 -23.47 -19.24
CA ALA A 75 -14.90 -23.07 -20.16
C ALA A 75 -15.27 -21.60 -19.99
N ASN A 76 -14.96 -21.02 -18.84
CA ASN A 76 -15.28 -19.65 -18.48
C ASN A 76 -13.99 -18.86 -18.25
N THR A 77 -14.08 -17.55 -18.40
CA THR A 77 -12.97 -16.62 -18.11
C THR A 77 -13.51 -15.45 -17.31
N LEU A 78 -12.90 -15.20 -16.15
CA LEU A 78 -13.14 -14.01 -15.33
C LEU A 78 -12.06 -12.97 -15.67
N LYS A 79 -12.46 -11.82 -16.16
CA LYS A 79 -11.55 -10.72 -16.44
C LYS A 79 -11.41 -9.82 -15.21
N VAL A 80 -10.19 -9.71 -14.72
CA VAL A 80 -9.82 -8.85 -13.57
C VAL A 80 -8.91 -7.75 -14.05
N TRP A 81 -9.17 -6.52 -13.65
CA TRP A 81 -8.40 -5.36 -14.06
C TRP A 81 -7.88 -4.58 -12.85
N SER A 82 -6.65 -4.08 -12.95
CA SER A 82 -6.10 -3.07 -12.04
C SER A 82 -5.24 -2.07 -12.78
N LEU A 83 -5.07 -0.88 -12.21
CA LEU A 83 -4.18 0.13 -12.75
C LEU A 83 -2.72 -0.35 -12.66
N GLU A 84 -2.31 -0.82 -11.49
CA GLU A 84 -0.97 -1.34 -11.18
C GLU A 84 -1.02 -2.77 -10.67
N GLU A 85 0.13 -3.42 -10.62
CA GLU A 85 0.27 -4.77 -10.07
C GLU A 85 -0.14 -4.79 -8.59
N ASN A 86 -0.96 -5.78 -8.20
CA ASN A 86 -1.48 -5.91 -6.84
C ASN A 86 -1.21 -7.30 -6.27
N ALA A 87 -0.46 -7.36 -5.17
CA ALA A 87 -0.03 -8.61 -4.54
C ALA A 87 -1.21 -9.40 -3.94
N THR A 88 -2.18 -8.71 -3.33
CA THR A 88 -3.39 -9.34 -2.76
C THR A 88 -4.27 -9.94 -3.85
N VAL A 89 -4.39 -9.27 -5.01
CA VAL A 89 -5.12 -9.81 -6.17
C VAL A 89 -4.46 -11.09 -6.68
N ARG A 90 -3.13 -11.13 -6.75
CA ARG A 90 -2.40 -12.36 -7.14
C ARG A 90 -2.66 -13.52 -6.18
N ALA A 91 -2.68 -13.24 -4.87
CA ALA A 91 -3.02 -14.26 -3.87
C ALA A 91 -4.48 -14.72 -4.03
N ALA A 92 -5.40 -13.81 -4.30
CA ALA A 92 -6.80 -14.15 -4.56
C ALA A 92 -6.97 -14.99 -5.83
N ILE A 93 -6.26 -14.68 -6.93
CA ILE A 93 -6.25 -15.49 -8.17
C ILE A 93 -5.80 -16.91 -7.87
N GLN A 94 -4.75 -17.10 -7.07
CA GLN A 94 -4.27 -18.43 -6.70
C GLN A 94 -5.34 -19.21 -5.95
N THR A 95 -5.95 -18.62 -4.93
CA THR A 95 -7.00 -19.27 -4.13
C THR A 95 -8.26 -19.54 -4.96
N PHE A 96 -8.69 -18.57 -5.77
CA PHE A 96 -9.85 -18.70 -6.66
C PHE A 96 -9.68 -19.83 -7.68
N THR A 97 -8.53 -19.90 -8.37
CA THR A 97 -8.26 -20.88 -9.41
C THR A 97 -8.25 -22.31 -8.85
N GLN A 98 -7.77 -22.49 -7.61
CA GLN A 98 -7.80 -23.78 -6.94
C GLN A 98 -9.24 -24.24 -6.61
N GLN A 99 -10.13 -23.30 -6.30
CA GLN A 99 -11.52 -23.56 -5.92
C GLN A 99 -12.45 -23.64 -7.13
N ASN A 100 -12.10 -23.01 -8.25
CA ASN A 100 -12.91 -22.88 -9.46
C ASN A 100 -12.11 -23.31 -10.71
N PRO A 101 -11.77 -24.60 -10.85
CA PRO A 101 -10.90 -25.08 -11.94
C PRO A 101 -11.54 -24.98 -13.34
N ASP A 102 -12.83 -24.71 -13.43
CA ASP A 102 -13.61 -24.52 -14.67
C ASP A 102 -13.66 -23.06 -15.14
N CYS A 103 -13.04 -22.12 -14.39
CA CYS A 103 -12.93 -20.72 -14.74
C CYS A 103 -11.46 -20.27 -14.73
N ALA A 104 -10.99 -19.76 -15.87
CA ALA A 104 -9.69 -19.08 -15.96
C ALA A 104 -9.80 -17.64 -15.42
N VAL A 105 -8.70 -17.07 -14.95
CA VAL A 105 -8.61 -15.65 -14.63
C VAL A 105 -7.68 -14.98 -15.63
N GLU A 106 -8.19 -13.97 -16.33
CA GLU A 106 -7.41 -13.04 -17.14
C GLU A 106 -7.19 -11.75 -16.34
N TYR A 107 -5.96 -11.58 -15.82
CA TYR A 107 -5.63 -10.42 -15.02
C TYR A 107 -4.83 -9.43 -15.84
N GLU A 108 -5.48 -8.31 -16.14
CA GLU A 108 -4.90 -7.17 -16.83
C GLU A 108 -4.38 -6.13 -15.85
N VAL A 109 -3.11 -5.76 -16.00
CA VAL A 109 -2.48 -4.63 -15.31
C VAL A 109 -2.24 -3.54 -16.36
N ALA A 110 -2.92 -2.40 -16.21
CA ALA A 110 -2.96 -1.37 -17.25
C ALA A 110 -1.61 -0.63 -17.39
N LEU A 111 -0.98 -0.26 -16.27
CA LEU A 111 0.32 0.40 -16.26
C LEU A 111 1.43 -0.65 -16.17
N GLN A 112 1.99 -0.98 -17.34
CA GLN A 112 3.16 -1.87 -17.42
C GLN A 112 4.40 -1.04 -17.68
N GLU A 113 5.52 -1.42 -17.05
CA GLU A 113 6.79 -0.75 -17.24
C GLU A 113 7.16 -0.68 -18.74
N GLY A 114 7.41 0.53 -19.24
CA GLY A 114 7.77 0.77 -20.64
C GLY A 114 6.60 0.84 -21.64
N ALA A 115 5.35 0.72 -21.21
CA ALA A 115 4.18 0.79 -22.10
C ALA A 115 3.86 2.23 -22.58
N GLY A 116 4.32 3.25 -21.86
CA GLY A 116 4.10 4.67 -22.20
C GLY A 116 2.64 5.14 -22.06
N LEU A 117 1.79 4.33 -21.43
CA LEU A 117 0.42 4.68 -21.10
C LEU A 117 0.39 5.48 -19.79
N THR A 118 -0.40 6.56 -19.74
CA THR A 118 -0.61 7.32 -18.51
C THR A 118 -1.77 6.75 -17.70
N LYS A 119 -1.82 7.06 -16.41
CA LYS A 119 -2.94 6.72 -15.51
C LYS A 119 -4.27 7.21 -16.06
N ASP A 120 -4.32 8.49 -16.49
CA ASP A 120 -5.55 9.09 -17.02
C ASP A 120 -6.01 8.41 -18.31
N ASP A 121 -5.10 8.02 -19.19
CA ASP A 121 -5.44 7.30 -20.41
C ASP A 121 -5.98 5.89 -20.11
N ALA A 122 -5.39 5.19 -19.12
CA ALA A 122 -5.85 3.89 -18.68
C ALA A 122 -7.27 3.97 -18.07
N LEU A 123 -7.51 4.92 -17.17
CA LEU A 123 -8.83 5.13 -16.57
C LEU A 123 -9.90 5.58 -17.58
N ARG A 124 -9.52 6.41 -18.57
CA ARG A 124 -10.43 6.81 -19.65
C ARG A 124 -10.80 5.62 -20.54
N THR A 125 -9.84 4.74 -20.82
CA THR A 125 -10.07 3.51 -21.58
C THR A 125 -11.02 2.59 -20.82
N LEU A 126 -10.75 2.33 -19.54
CA LEU A 126 -11.60 1.54 -18.67
C LEU A 126 -13.05 2.06 -18.64
N ASN A 127 -13.23 3.36 -18.43
CA ASN A 127 -14.56 3.99 -18.43
C ASN A 127 -15.29 3.78 -19.76
N THR A 128 -14.58 3.90 -20.89
CA THR A 128 -15.17 3.71 -22.22
C THR A 128 -15.63 2.26 -22.42
N GLU A 129 -14.82 1.29 -22.01
CA GLU A 129 -15.14 -0.14 -22.09
C GLU A 129 -16.32 -0.52 -21.18
N LEU A 130 -16.37 0.00 -19.95
CA LEU A 130 -17.46 -0.22 -19.02
C LEU A 130 -18.79 0.34 -19.56
N LEU A 131 -18.77 1.55 -20.14
CA LEU A 131 -19.94 2.17 -20.77
C LEU A 131 -20.41 1.41 -22.02
N ALA A 132 -19.48 0.79 -22.76
CA ALA A 132 -19.80 -0.06 -23.90
C ALA A 132 -20.34 -1.44 -23.49
N GLY A 133 -20.20 -1.84 -22.22
CA GLY A 133 -20.52 -3.19 -21.74
C GLY A 133 -19.49 -4.25 -22.14
N GLU A 134 -18.28 -3.82 -22.52
CA GLU A 134 -17.16 -4.68 -22.96
C GLU A 134 -16.01 -4.72 -21.96
N GLY A 135 -16.15 -4.04 -20.82
CA GLY A 135 -15.13 -3.92 -19.78
C GLY A 135 -14.88 -5.23 -18.99
N PRO A 136 -13.92 -5.21 -18.05
CA PRO A 136 -13.64 -6.34 -17.18
C PRO A 136 -14.80 -6.62 -16.21
N ASP A 137 -14.81 -7.85 -15.66
CA ASP A 137 -15.82 -8.33 -14.72
C ASP A 137 -15.57 -7.78 -13.31
N LEU A 138 -14.32 -7.78 -12.88
CA LEU A 138 -13.88 -7.35 -11.56
C LEU A 138 -12.79 -6.29 -11.70
N LEU A 139 -12.89 -5.25 -10.89
CA LEU A 139 -12.08 -4.05 -10.94
C LEU A 139 -11.35 -3.88 -9.60
N ILE A 140 -10.08 -3.49 -9.68
CA ILE A 140 -9.31 -2.98 -8.54
C ILE A 140 -9.04 -1.51 -8.82
N LEU A 141 -9.73 -0.64 -8.08
CA LEU A 141 -9.89 0.78 -8.39
C LEU A 141 -8.92 1.69 -7.60
N ASP A 142 -7.77 1.16 -7.16
CA ASP A 142 -6.72 1.99 -6.59
C ASP A 142 -6.31 3.07 -7.60
N GLY A 143 -6.21 4.31 -7.13
CA GLY A 143 -5.89 5.46 -7.96
C GLY A 143 -7.04 6.01 -8.81
N ALA A 144 -8.23 5.41 -8.78
CA ALA A 144 -9.43 5.92 -9.46
C ALA A 144 -10.25 6.83 -8.53
N ASP A 145 -11.13 7.64 -9.13
CA ASP A 145 -12.16 8.39 -8.40
C ASP A 145 -13.31 7.46 -8.01
N LEU A 146 -13.26 6.95 -6.76
CA LEU A 146 -14.22 5.97 -6.25
C LEU A 146 -15.66 6.53 -6.17
N GLU A 147 -15.83 7.82 -5.89
CA GLU A 147 -17.16 8.45 -5.82
C GLU A 147 -17.80 8.51 -7.20
N SER A 148 -17.04 8.91 -8.20
CA SER A 148 -17.49 8.92 -9.60
C SER A 148 -17.90 7.52 -10.06
N PHE A 149 -17.09 6.50 -9.80
CA PHE A 149 -17.42 5.13 -10.16
C PHE A 149 -18.67 4.62 -9.42
N SER A 150 -18.76 4.81 -8.11
CA SER A 150 -19.92 4.37 -7.31
C SER A 150 -21.22 5.05 -7.72
N GLY A 151 -21.15 6.34 -8.09
CA GLY A 151 -22.33 7.13 -8.54
C GLY A 151 -22.75 6.88 -9.98
N SER A 152 -21.90 6.25 -10.80
CA SER A 152 -22.12 6.09 -12.25
C SER A 152 -23.18 5.05 -12.63
N GLY A 153 -23.52 4.12 -11.74
CA GLY A 153 -24.33 2.94 -12.04
C GLY A 153 -23.58 1.84 -12.81
N LEU A 154 -22.24 1.94 -12.93
CA LEU A 154 -21.40 0.97 -13.62
C LEU A 154 -20.96 -0.19 -12.70
N LEU A 155 -21.23 -0.11 -11.40
CA LEU A 155 -20.83 -1.09 -10.41
C LEU A 155 -22.02 -1.82 -9.80
N LEU A 156 -21.84 -3.10 -9.46
CA LEU A 156 -22.80 -3.91 -8.71
C LEU A 156 -22.72 -3.64 -7.21
N ASP A 157 -23.85 -3.80 -6.53
CA ASP A 157 -23.91 -3.82 -5.08
C ASP A 157 -23.29 -5.12 -4.52
N LEU A 158 -22.23 -4.98 -3.74
CA LEU A 158 -21.46 -6.08 -3.16
C LEU A 158 -22.03 -6.59 -1.82
N SER A 159 -23.05 -5.93 -1.26
CA SER A 159 -23.58 -6.24 0.09
C SER A 159 -24.07 -7.69 0.24
N GLY A 160 -24.48 -8.34 -0.86
CA GLY A 160 -24.83 -9.76 -0.92
C GLY A 160 -23.68 -10.71 -1.28
N MET A 161 -22.52 -10.21 -1.67
CA MET A 161 -21.38 -11.00 -2.16
C MET A 161 -20.28 -11.19 -1.12
N VAL A 162 -20.15 -10.22 -0.18
CA VAL A 162 -19.14 -10.20 0.87
C VAL A 162 -19.80 -10.29 2.24
N ASP A 163 -19.22 -11.06 3.15
CA ASP A 163 -19.62 -11.08 4.57
C ASP A 163 -19.05 -9.85 5.29
N THR A 164 -19.79 -8.75 5.27
CA THR A 164 -19.40 -7.49 5.92
C THR A 164 -19.24 -7.62 7.44
N GLY A 165 -19.90 -8.58 8.09
CA GLY A 165 -19.76 -8.84 9.53
C GLY A 165 -18.39 -9.36 9.95
N SER A 166 -17.63 -9.94 9.00
CA SER A 166 -16.26 -10.39 9.21
C SER A 166 -15.23 -9.26 9.18
N LEU A 167 -15.59 -8.08 8.66
CA LEU A 167 -14.70 -6.93 8.47
C LEU A 167 -14.64 -6.05 9.71
N TYR A 168 -13.62 -5.20 9.78
CA TYR A 168 -13.59 -4.12 10.77
C TYR A 168 -14.64 -3.06 10.47
N ASP A 169 -15.29 -2.55 11.52
CA ASP A 169 -16.38 -1.60 11.40
C ASP A 169 -15.92 -0.27 10.78
N PHE A 170 -14.67 0.18 11.07
CA PHE A 170 -14.11 1.38 10.44
C PHE A 170 -13.95 1.25 8.91
N VAL A 171 -13.90 0.02 8.37
CA VAL A 171 -13.91 -0.23 6.93
C VAL A 171 -15.35 -0.17 6.41
N THR A 172 -16.28 -0.96 6.97
CA THR A 172 -17.66 -1.07 6.45
C THR A 172 -18.44 0.22 6.54
N ASP A 173 -18.33 0.95 7.64
CA ASP A 173 -19.09 2.19 7.89
C ASP A 173 -18.79 3.31 6.89
N ARG A 174 -17.64 3.26 6.24
CA ARG A 174 -17.21 4.31 5.29
C ARG A 174 -17.55 4.03 3.84
N TYR A 175 -17.75 2.75 3.49
CA TYR A 175 -18.02 2.35 2.09
C TYR A 175 -19.46 1.90 1.87
N THR A 176 -20.27 1.82 2.93
CA THR A 176 -21.71 1.58 2.85
C THR A 176 -22.44 2.92 2.67
N ASP A 177 -23.22 3.04 1.62
CA ASP A 177 -24.01 4.23 1.36
C ASP A 177 -25.25 4.36 2.28
N ALA A 178 -26.00 5.47 2.15
CA ALA A 178 -27.17 5.74 2.97
C ALA A 178 -28.31 4.71 2.79
N ASP A 179 -28.33 4.00 1.66
CA ASP A 179 -29.32 2.96 1.34
C ASP A 179 -28.83 1.55 1.77
N GLY A 180 -27.66 1.45 2.41
CA GLY A 180 -27.05 0.20 2.85
C GLY A 180 -26.35 -0.58 1.74
N LYS A 181 -26.04 0.05 0.60
CA LYS A 181 -25.35 -0.57 -0.51
C LYS A 181 -23.84 -0.36 -0.43
N LEU A 182 -23.11 -1.28 -1.04
CA LEU A 182 -21.67 -1.32 -1.04
C LEU A 182 -21.17 -1.53 -2.48
N PHE A 183 -20.59 -0.51 -3.12
CA PHE A 183 -20.15 -0.59 -4.52
C PHE A 183 -18.65 -0.84 -4.65
N THR A 184 -17.87 -0.39 -3.68
CA THR A 184 -16.42 -0.60 -3.60
C THR A 184 -16.04 -1.01 -2.19
N LEU A 185 -15.04 -1.87 -2.06
CA LEU A 185 -14.56 -2.31 -0.75
C LEU A 185 -13.04 -2.50 -0.77
N PRO A 186 -12.27 -1.83 0.13
CA PRO A 186 -10.85 -2.08 0.23
C PRO A 186 -10.61 -3.48 0.82
N ALA A 187 -9.62 -4.19 0.30
CA ALA A 187 -9.20 -5.49 0.82
C ALA A 187 -7.97 -5.38 1.74
N ARG A 188 -7.29 -4.24 1.74
CA ARG A 188 -6.12 -3.96 2.57
C ARG A 188 -6.16 -2.55 3.12
N PHE A 189 -5.33 -2.29 4.13
CA PHE A 189 -5.07 -0.94 4.63
C PHE A 189 -3.70 -0.86 5.29
N THR A 190 -3.17 0.36 5.37
CA THR A 190 -1.99 0.68 6.17
C THR A 190 -2.33 1.78 7.17
N VAL A 191 -1.50 1.93 8.19
CA VAL A 191 -1.74 2.93 9.24
C VAL A 191 -0.52 3.82 9.38
N PRO A 192 -0.63 5.13 9.12
CA PRO A 192 0.43 6.09 9.40
C PRO A 192 0.69 6.16 10.90
N VAL A 193 1.95 5.96 11.29
CA VAL A 193 2.35 5.94 12.71
C VAL A 193 3.65 6.71 12.93
N MET A 194 3.85 7.13 14.18
CA MET A 194 5.14 7.55 14.71
C MET A 194 5.56 6.64 15.84
N HIS A 195 6.87 6.45 15.98
CA HIS A 195 7.46 5.56 16.97
C HIS A 195 8.64 6.22 17.67
N GLY A 196 8.79 5.98 18.96
CA GLY A 196 9.90 6.48 19.78
C GLY A 196 10.05 5.69 21.08
N ALA A 197 11.00 6.07 21.94
CA ALA A 197 11.13 5.47 23.25
C ALA A 197 9.88 5.74 24.11
N ALA A 198 9.57 4.83 25.03
CA ALA A 198 8.39 4.95 25.89
C ALA A 198 8.31 6.30 26.61
N GLY A 199 7.17 6.97 26.51
CA GLY A 199 6.89 8.26 27.12
C GLY A 199 7.43 9.47 26.35
N THR A 200 8.17 9.29 25.26
CA THR A 200 8.74 10.42 24.48
C THR A 200 7.75 11.06 23.52
N LEU A 201 6.68 10.34 23.20
CA LEU A 201 5.58 10.82 22.34
C LEU A 201 4.31 11.16 23.13
N ASP A 202 4.38 11.19 24.46
CA ASP A 202 3.23 11.54 25.29
C ASP A 202 2.77 12.97 25.02
N GLY A 203 1.48 13.09 24.63
CA GLY A 203 0.86 14.37 24.31
C GLY A 203 1.13 14.89 22.89
N VAL A 204 1.88 14.18 22.07
CA VAL A 204 2.05 14.50 20.64
C VAL A 204 0.81 14.05 19.87
N SER A 205 0.00 14.99 19.37
CA SER A 205 -1.31 14.71 18.76
C SER A 205 -1.68 15.62 17.59
N THR A 206 -0.90 16.68 17.35
CA THR A 206 -1.12 17.67 16.29
C THR A 206 0.16 17.90 15.49
N LEU A 207 0.04 18.52 14.29
CA LEU A 207 1.21 18.95 13.52
C LEU A 207 2.06 19.97 14.28
N ASP A 208 1.45 20.86 15.08
CA ASP A 208 2.18 21.83 15.92
C ASP A 208 3.01 21.11 16.98
N ASP A 209 2.50 20.02 17.58
CA ASP A 209 3.29 19.23 18.53
C ASP A 209 4.49 18.56 17.82
N VAL A 210 4.32 18.09 16.59
CA VAL A 210 5.42 17.54 15.79
C VAL A 210 6.44 18.61 15.45
N ALA A 211 6.02 19.81 15.03
CA ALA A 211 6.92 20.93 14.77
C ALA A 211 7.70 21.33 16.04
N ALA A 212 7.02 21.42 17.18
CA ALA A 212 7.65 21.71 18.46
C ALA A 212 8.63 20.60 18.90
N LEU A 213 8.34 19.34 18.54
CA LEU A 213 9.24 18.21 18.76
C LEU A 213 10.50 18.33 17.90
N VAL A 214 10.35 18.66 16.61
CA VAL A 214 11.46 18.86 15.67
C VAL A 214 12.43 19.93 16.20
N GLN A 215 11.92 21.04 16.68
CA GLN A 215 12.72 22.16 17.19
C GLN A 215 13.54 21.85 18.45
N GLN A 216 13.31 20.73 19.11
CA GLN A 216 14.08 20.30 20.29
C GLN A 216 15.39 19.60 19.94
N TYR A 217 15.57 19.24 18.66
CA TYR A 217 16.72 18.43 18.21
C TYR A 217 17.54 19.17 17.15
N ALA A 218 18.69 18.61 16.80
CA ALA A 218 19.54 19.18 15.76
C ALA A 218 18.83 19.09 14.38
N PRO A 219 19.13 20.03 13.45
CA PRO A 219 18.67 19.89 12.08
C PRO A 219 19.29 18.65 11.42
N ARG A 220 18.55 17.99 10.53
CA ARG A 220 19.08 16.88 9.76
C ARG A 220 20.14 17.39 8.77
N PRO A 221 21.33 16.74 8.68
CA PRO A 221 22.30 17.09 7.66
C PRO A 221 21.75 16.82 6.25
N ALA A 222 21.99 17.72 5.31
CA ALA A 222 21.55 17.58 3.92
C ALA A 222 22.21 16.38 3.21
N GLU A 223 23.45 16.03 3.59
CA GLU A 223 24.15 14.90 2.98
C GLU A 223 23.71 13.58 3.61
N ALA A 224 23.36 12.61 2.76
CA ALA A 224 23.08 11.24 3.17
C ALA A 224 24.32 10.60 3.76
N SER A 225 24.22 10.05 4.95
CA SER A 225 25.31 9.31 5.61
C SER A 225 24.71 8.22 6.49
N TRP A 226 25.35 7.06 6.52
CA TRP A 226 24.99 5.95 7.40
C TRP A 226 25.84 5.92 8.69
N ALA A 227 26.74 6.88 8.88
CA ALA A 227 27.55 6.96 10.09
C ALA A 227 26.67 7.36 11.28
N PRO A 228 26.81 6.70 12.45
CA PRO A 228 26.15 7.11 13.68
C PRO A 228 26.46 8.57 14.03
N LEU A 229 25.49 9.26 14.61
CA LEU A 229 25.64 10.61 15.13
C LEU A 229 25.83 10.57 16.66
N ASP A 230 26.57 11.54 17.18
CA ASP A 230 26.56 11.79 18.62
C ASP A 230 25.15 12.20 19.07
N GLU A 231 24.78 11.92 20.30
CA GLU A 231 23.43 12.16 20.82
C GLU A 231 22.98 13.61 20.62
N SER A 232 23.88 14.59 20.78
CA SER A 232 23.60 16.01 20.57
C SER A 232 23.43 16.44 19.11
N GLN A 233 23.74 15.55 18.17
CA GLN A 233 23.63 15.78 16.73
C GLN A 233 22.43 15.03 16.10
N ARG A 234 21.71 14.24 16.90
CA ARG A 234 20.52 13.54 16.43
C ARG A 234 19.41 14.52 16.13
N TYR A 235 18.67 14.26 15.08
CA TYR A 235 17.49 15.00 14.69
C TYR A 235 16.20 14.25 15.06
N ALA A 236 15.08 14.96 15.08
CA ALA A 236 13.81 14.38 15.50
C ALA A 236 13.33 13.27 14.54
N LEU A 237 13.12 13.61 13.29
CA LEU A 237 12.53 12.76 12.24
C LEU A 237 13.42 12.76 10.98
N GLY A 238 13.48 11.65 10.27
CA GLY A 238 14.35 11.45 9.11
C GLY A 238 13.74 11.95 7.78
N PHE A 239 13.20 13.18 7.75
CA PHE A 239 12.76 13.76 6.48
C PHE A 239 13.98 14.02 5.58
N ASP A 240 14.07 13.33 4.46
CA ASP A 240 15.19 13.40 3.52
C ASP A 240 14.95 14.37 2.34
N SER A 241 13.73 14.80 2.16
CA SER A 241 13.29 15.67 1.08
C SER A 241 12.04 16.46 1.47
N VAL A 242 11.72 17.49 0.70
CA VAL A 242 10.42 18.18 0.80
C VAL A 242 9.28 17.21 0.49
N ASP A 243 9.50 16.27 -0.42
CA ASP A 243 8.51 15.28 -0.84
C ASP A 243 8.13 14.37 0.34
N SER A 244 9.12 13.88 1.12
CA SER A 244 8.86 13.05 2.31
C SER A 244 8.15 13.84 3.43
N LEU A 245 8.47 15.12 3.59
CA LEU A 245 7.79 15.99 4.54
C LEU A 245 6.33 16.28 4.13
N VAL A 246 6.08 16.57 2.85
CA VAL A 246 4.72 16.77 2.32
C VAL A 246 3.90 15.49 2.44
N GLN A 247 4.46 14.33 2.06
CA GLN A 247 3.78 13.04 2.20
C GLN A 247 3.41 12.77 3.66
N PHE A 248 4.32 12.98 4.60
CA PHE A 248 4.04 12.85 6.04
C PHE A 248 2.84 13.71 6.44
N ALA A 249 2.83 14.98 6.10
CA ALA A 249 1.78 15.90 6.55
C ALA A 249 0.44 15.65 5.82
N LEU A 250 0.47 15.38 4.51
CA LEU A 250 -0.73 15.25 3.69
C LEU A 250 -1.52 13.97 3.99
N GLN A 251 -0.85 12.82 4.16
CA GLN A 251 -1.53 11.53 4.37
C GLN A 251 -2.43 11.50 5.62
N THR A 252 -2.20 12.39 6.60
CA THR A 252 -3.02 12.52 7.81
C THR A 252 -3.82 13.81 7.86
N SER A 253 -3.82 14.62 6.79
CA SER A 253 -4.47 15.92 6.79
C SER A 253 -5.44 16.13 5.64
N GLN A 254 -5.30 15.39 4.54
CA GLN A 254 -6.02 15.66 3.29
C GLN A 254 -7.54 15.82 3.45
N PRO A 255 -8.29 14.96 4.17
CA PRO A 255 -9.74 15.14 4.29
C PRO A 255 -10.15 16.47 4.93
N ALA A 256 -9.31 17.03 5.81
CA ALA A 256 -9.59 18.32 6.44
C ALA A 256 -9.37 19.51 5.51
N LEU A 257 -8.67 19.32 4.39
CA LEU A 257 -8.42 20.36 3.40
C LEU A 257 -9.60 20.60 2.45
N PHE A 258 -10.59 19.70 2.44
CA PHE A 258 -11.72 19.80 1.53
C PHE A 258 -13.02 20.15 2.26
N THR A 259 -13.82 20.99 1.62
CA THR A 259 -15.20 21.32 2.00
C THR A 259 -16.12 21.04 0.81
N ALA A 260 -17.44 21.16 1.00
CA ALA A 260 -18.39 21.05 -0.10
C ALA A 260 -18.17 22.07 -1.22
N ASP A 261 -17.51 23.19 -0.91
CA ASP A 261 -17.30 24.32 -1.84
C ASP A 261 -15.87 24.33 -2.44
N GLY A 262 -15.04 23.32 -2.13
CA GLY A 262 -13.66 23.22 -2.59
C GLY A 262 -12.64 23.17 -1.44
N LEU A 263 -11.41 23.68 -1.65
CA LEU A 263 -10.36 23.70 -0.64
C LEU A 263 -10.67 24.69 0.49
N ASP A 264 -10.42 24.27 1.73
CA ASP A 264 -10.38 25.12 2.92
C ASP A 264 -9.00 25.84 2.98
N GLU A 265 -8.96 27.09 2.52
CA GLU A 265 -7.73 27.87 2.48
C GLU A 265 -7.10 28.09 3.88
N ALA A 266 -7.92 28.11 4.95
CA ALA A 266 -7.40 28.25 6.30
C ALA A 266 -6.67 26.98 6.74
N LYS A 267 -7.24 25.82 6.49
CA LYS A 267 -6.61 24.52 6.74
C LYS A 267 -5.39 24.27 5.87
N LEU A 268 -5.47 24.66 4.59
CA LEU A 268 -4.32 24.62 3.70
C LEU A 268 -3.16 25.47 4.23
N ARG A 269 -3.47 26.69 4.70
CA ARG A 269 -2.46 27.57 5.32
C ARG A 269 -1.86 26.97 6.59
N ASP A 270 -2.67 26.34 7.46
CA ASP A 270 -2.17 25.63 8.65
C ASP A 270 -1.18 24.53 8.25
N LEU A 271 -1.53 23.73 7.23
CA LEU A 271 -0.66 22.66 6.71
C LEU A 271 0.64 23.24 6.14
N MET A 272 0.57 24.26 5.29
CA MET A 272 1.74 24.88 4.69
C MET A 272 2.62 25.60 5.71
N ALA A 273 2.04 26.14 6.80
CA ALA A 273 2.80 26.69 7.91
C ALA A 273 3.64 25.63 8.64
N PHE A 274 3.06 24.43 8.84
CA PHE A 274 3.82 23.27 9.35
C PHE A 274 4.97 22.91 8.41
N LEU A 275 4.70 22.76 7.10
CA LEU A 275 5.70 22.42 6.08
C LEU A 275 6.84 23.44 6.04
N GLN A 276 6.50 24.74 6.10
CA GLN A 276 7.49 25.82 6.16
C GLN A 276 8.33 25.73 7.43
N THR A 277 7.70 25.60 8.59
CA THR A 277 8.40 25.57 9.89
C THR A 277 9.42 24.43 9.94
N VAL A 278 8.99 23.21 9.61
CA VAL A 278 9.88 22.03 9.63
C VAL A 278 10.93 22.11 8.51
N GLY A 279 10.55 22.56 7.32
CA GLY A 279 11.46 22.70 6.20
C GLY A 279 12.56 23.73 6.45
N GLU A 280 12.25 24.86 7.12
CA GLU A 280 13.21 25.87 7.54
C GLU A 280 14.13 25.34 8.66
N ASP A 281 13.59 24.66 9.68
CA ASP A 281 14.38 24.07 10.77
C ASP A 281 15.40 23.05 10.26
N TYR A 282 15.08 22.33 9.17
CA TYR A 282 15.96 21.34 8.55
C TYR A 282 16.83 21.92 7.42
N ASN A 283 16.68 23.20 7.08
CA ASN A 283 17.34 23.85 5.93
C ASN A 283 17.09 23.11 4.60
N MET A 284 15.85 22.65 4.40
CA MET A 284 15.52 21.80 3.22
C MET A 284 15.65 22.51 1.88
N ALA A 285 15.69 23.86 1.86
CA ALA A 285 16.00 24.63 0.65
C ALA A 285 17.38 24.29 0.05
N ASP A 286 18.31 23.85 0.88
CA ASP A 286 19.68 23.48 0.49
C ASP A 286 19.84 21.97 0.21
N TYR A 287 18.77 21.17 0.32
CA TYR A 287 18.85 19.75 0.06
C TYR A 287 19.05 19.51 -1.45
N PRO A 288 19.99 18.60 -1.81
CA PRO A 288 20.11 18.20 -3.20
C PRO A 288 18.80 17.56 -3.66
N GLU A 289 18.44 17.78 -4.92
CA GLU A 289 17.41 16.94 -5.55
C GLU A 289 17.89 15.49 -5.49
N GLN A 290 17.27 14.71 -4.65
CA GLN A 290 17.52 13.26 -4.57
C GLN A 290 16.44 12.59 -5.41
N ASP A 291 16.86 11.67 -6.29
CA ASP A 291 15.95 10.63 -6.74
C ASP A 291 15.44 9.93 -5.48
N THR A 292 14.18 10.15 -5.15
CA THR A 292 13.53 9.49 -4.02
C THR A 292 13.67 7.99 -4.24
N MET A 293 14.62 7.37 -3.55
CA MET A 293 14.61 5.93 -3.42
C MET A 293 13.40 5.60 -2.52
N SER A 294 12.25 5.45 -3.16
CA SER A 294 11.14 4.73 -2.56
C SER A 294 11.68 3.35 -2.23
N GLY A 295 12.02 3.15 -0.95
CA GLY A 295 12.64 1.92 -0.50
C GLY A 295 11.65 0.78 -0.67
N THR A 296 11.83 0.01 -1.73
CA THR A 296 11.19 -1.29 -1.85
C THR A 296 11.58 -2.16 -0.68
N ALA A 297 10.60 -2.80 -0.11
CA ALA A 297 10.68 -3.75 0.97
C ALA A 297 11.87 -4.69 0.86
N GLY A 298 12.72 -4.71 1.87
CA GLY A 298 13.80 -5.68 2.04
C GLY A 298 13.45 -6.66 3.16
N ASN A 299 13.65 -7.93 2.91
CA ASN A 299 13.37 -9.00 3.87
C ASN A 299 14.51 -9.06 4.90
N PHE A 300 14.27 -8.65 6.14
CA PHE A 300 15.25 -8.72 7.23
C PHE A 300 14.82 -9.73 8.29
N GLY A 301 15.53 -10.85 8.34
CA GLY A 301 15.60 -11.68 9.54
C GLY A 301 14.33 -12.39 9.99
N GLY A 302 13.40 -12.75 9.09
CA GLY A 302 12.22 -13.57 9.44
C GLY A 302 11.02 -12.80 9.98
N LEU A 303 11.09 -11.47 9.99
CA LEU A 303 9.93 -10.59 10.20
C LEU A 303 9.30 -10.29 8.84
N ASP A 304 7.98 -10.21 8.78
CA ASP A 304 7.24 -9.73 7.62
C ASP A 304 7.80 -8.36 7.21
N THR A 305 7.99 -8.16 5.92
CA THR A 305 8.73 -7.03 5.39
C THR A 305 8.11 -5.70 5.79
N ILE A 306 8.92 -4.85 6.38
CA ILE A 306 8.55 -3.47 6.69
C ILE A 306 8.85 -2.63 5.46
N VAL A 307 7.88 -1.90 4.97
CA VAL A 307 8.15 -0.84 3.99
C VAL A 307 8.87 0.29 4.74
N TRP A 308 10.17 0.38 4.51
CA TRP A 308 11.01 1.41 5.11
C TRP A 308 10.87 2.70 4.30
N TYR A 309 10.08 3.63 4.78
CA TYR A 309 10.27 5.02 4.39
C TYR A 309 11.59 5.53 4.97
N ALA A 310 12.21 6.50 4.34
CA ALA A 310 13.50 7.06 4.74
C ALA A 310 13.60 7.36 6.25
N GLY A 311 12.51 7.86 6.85
CA GLY A 311 12.42 8.16 8.27
C GLY A 311 12.62 6.96 9.20
N MET A 312 12.17 5.77 8.83
CA MET A 312 12.37 4.56 9.63
C MET A 312 13.79 4.02 9.51
N SER A 313 14.40 4.07 8.32
CA SER A 313 15.80 3.64 8.14
C SER A 313 16.75 4.43 9.02
N GLU A 314 16.57 5.74 9.10
CA GLU A 314 17.43 6.62 9.90
C GLU A 314 17.22 6.42 11.40
N TYR A 315 16.00 6.09 11.81
CA TYR A 315 15.69 5.74 13.19
C TYR A 315 16.22 4.35 13.59
N ALA A 316 15.77 3.32 12.90
CA ALA A 316 15.99 1.93 13.29
C ALA A 316 17.41 1.43 12.96
N GLN A 317 17.94 1.78 11.77
CA GLN A 317 19.23 1.22 11.33
C GLN A 317 20.44 2.02 11.79
N THR A 318 20.33 3.32 11.90
CA THR A 318 21.47 4.19 12.16
C THR A 318 21.40 4.93 13.49
N SER A 319 20.26 4.93 14.16
CA SER A 319 19.98 5.73 15.36
C SER A 319 20.32 7.21 15.18
N ARG A 320 20.16 7.75 13.97
CA ARG A 320 20.40 9.17 13.64
C ARG A 320 19.19 10.02 13.98
N ALA A 321 17.98 9.51 13.65
CA ALA A 321 16.72 10.08 14.10
C ALA A 321 16.36 9.57 15.50
N VAL A 322 15.66 10.41 16.26
CA VAL A 322 15.16 10.06 17.61
C VAL A 322 13.81 9.39 17.53
N PHE A 323 13.03 9.70 16.49
CA PHE A 323 11.71 9.14 16.22
C PHE A 323 11.68 8.54 14.83
N GLY A 324 10.97 7.42 14.69
CA GLY A 324 10.59 6.83 13.42
C GLY A 324 9.20 7.27 12.99
N TYR A 325 8.94 7.25 11.70
CA TYR A 325 7.61 7.40 11.12
C TYR A 325 7.47 6.53 9.88
N GLY A 326 6.24 6.20 9.53
CA GLY A 326 5.94 5.43 8.32
C GLY A 326 4.54 4.87 8.33
N SER A 327 4.16 4.15 7.27
CA SER A 327 2.91 3.43 7.19
C SER A 327 3.10 1.98 7.64
N MET A 328 2.44 1.61 8.71
CA MET A 328 2.45 0.25 9.23
C MET A 328 1.65 -0.66 8.28
N THR A 329 2.34 -1.58 7.62
CA THR A 329 1.77 -2.55 6.67
C THR A 329 1.51 -3.92 7.29
N THR A 330 2.04 -4.16 8.48
CA THR A 330 1.94 -5.43 9.22
C THR A 330 2.04 -5.19 10.72
N PRO A 331 1.36 -5.99 11.56
CA PRO A 331 1.49 -5.88 13.02
C PRO A 331 2.92 -6.08 13.54
N SER A 332 3.74 -6.88 12.83
CA SER A 332 5.13 -7.16 13.21
C SER A 332 6.02 -5.92 13.28
N TRP A 333 5.59 -4.83 12.64
CA TRP A 333 6.25 -3.54 12.67
C TRP A 333 6.50 -3.05 14.10
N LEU A 334 5.55 -3.27 15.02
CA LEU A 334 5.67 -2.89 16.42
C LEU A 334 6.80 -3.64 17.15
N GLY A 335 6.96 -4.94 16.86
CA GLY A 335 8.04 -5.72 17.45
C GLY A 335 9.41 -5.41 16.84
N ALA A 336 9.49 -5.11 15.55
CA ALA A 336 10.74 -4.78 14.88
C ALA A 336 11.35 -3.47 15.41
N THR A 337 10.52 -2.47 15.66
CA THR A 337 10.99 -1.17 16.19
C THR A 337 11.50 -1.27 17.62
N ASP A 338 10.88 -2.09 18.47
CA ASP A 338 11.32 -2.28 19.86
C ASP A 338 12.67 -2.99 19.95
N SER A 339 13.02 -3.88 19.02
CA SER A 339 14.29 -4.60 19.01
C SER A 339 15.50 -3.69 18.80
N GLU A 340 15.35 -2.67 17.95
CA GLU A 340 16.43 -1.72 17.65
C GLU A 340 16.72 -0.79 18.83
N LEU A 341 15.68 -0.38 19.54
CA LEU A 341 15.82 0.45 20.74
C LEU A 341 16.37 -0.31 21.96
N ARG A 342 16.29 -1.63 21.97
CA ARG A 342 16.57 -2.48 23.16
C ARG A 342 15.84 -1.99 24.43
N ALA A 343 14.70 -1.35 24.24
CA ALA A 343 13.85 -0.77 25.27
C ALA A 343 12.40 -0.82 24.79
N SER A 344 11.47 -0.72 25.73
CA SER A 344 10.05 -0.58 25.37
C SER A 344 9.83 0.66 24.51
N GLY A 345 9.30 0.49 23.33
CA GLY A 345 8.88 1.57 22.44
C GLY A 345 7.47 2.04 22.73
N GLN A 346 7.13 3.18 22.14
CA GLN A 346 5.79 3.74 22.09
C GLN A 346 5.46 4.04 20.63
N THR A 347 4.35 3.49 20.14
CA THR A 347 3.82 3.80 18.82
C THR A 347 2.52 4.56 18.98
N ILE A 348 2.38 5.66 18.28
CA ILE A 348 1.16 6.47 18.20
C ILE A 348 0.69 6.55 16.75
N LEU A 349 -0.61 6.81 16.55
CA LEU A 349 -1.09 7.25 15.24
C LEU A 349 -0.38 8.54 14.85
N GLN A 350 0.02 8.65 13.60
CA GLN A 350 0.71 9.84 13.12
C GLN A 350 -0.21 11.06 13.25
N PRO A 351 0.23 12.15 13.88
CA PRO A 351 -0.51 13.39 13.99
C PRO A 351 -0.77 14.05 12.62
N GLY A 352 -1.92 14.71 12.51
CA GLY A 352 -2.33 15.45 11.33
C GLY A 352 -3.49 16.38 11.64
N LEU A 353 -4.08 16.98 10.60
CA LEU A 353 -5.33 17.73 10.72
C LEU A 353 -6.54 16.80 10.93
N CYS A 354 -6.40 15.51 10.61
CA CYS A 354 -7.38 14.48 10.85
C CYS A 354 -6.90 13.52 11.95
N GLN A 355 -7.85 12.87 12.61
CA GLN A 355 -7.59 11.85 13.63
C GLN A 355 -8.02 10.48 13.12
N GLY A 356 -7.39 9.42 13.64
CA GLY A 356 -7.78 8.05 13.34
C GLY A 356 -7.58 7.66 11.87
N VAL A 357 -6.55 8.17 11.23
CA VAL A 357 -6.32 7.96 9.80
C VAL A 357 -5.81 6.55 9.52
N TYR A 358 -6.35 5.95 8.45
CA TYR A 358 -5.81 4.78 7.78
C TYR A 358 -5.83 4.98 6.27
N LEU A 359 -4.94 4.29 5.55
CA LEU A 359 -4.80 4.37 4.10
C LEU A 359 -5.30 3.05 3.51
N PRO A 360 -6.54 2.99 3.00
CA PRO A 360 -7.09 1.81 2.37
C PRO A 360 -6.48 1.56 1.00
N SER A 361 -6.41 0.29 0.59
CA SER A 361 -5.87 -0.14 -0.69
C SER A 361 -6.59 -1.41 -1.19
N CYS A 362 -6.32 -1.79 -2.44
CA CYS A 362 -6.95 -2.93 -3.11
C CYS A 362 -8.48 -2.79 -3.13
N PHE A 363 -8.97 -1.70 -3.72
CA PHE A 363 -10.41 -1.41 -3.81
C PHE A 363 -11.11 -2.30 -4.83
N ALA A 364 -11.73 -3.37 -4.36
CA ALA A 364 -12.46 -4.31 -5.20
C ALA A 364 -13.87 -3.78 -5.54
N ALA A 365 -14.25 -3.94 -6.81
CA ALA A 365 -15.57 -3.67 -7.35
C ALA A 365 -15.94 -4.69 -8.42
N VAL A 366 -17.23 -4.84 -8.73
CA VAL A 366 -17.74 -5.73 -9.78
C VAL A 366 -18.50 -4.88 -10.80
N SER A 367 -18.23 -5.10 -12.09
CA SER A 367 -18.94 -4.41 -13.18
C SER A 367 -20.42 -4.78 -13.21
N ALA A 368 -21.28 -3.78 -13.33
CA ALA A 368 -22.73 -3.98 -13.48
C ALA A 368 -23.09 -4.73 -14.78
N ASN A 369 -22.21 -4.70 -15.78
CA ASN A 369 -22.39 -5.37 -17.07
C ASN A 369 -21.73 -6.75 -17.15
N SER A 370 -21.13 -7.26 -16.05
CA SER A 370 -20.50 -8.57 -16.03
C SER A 370 -21.52 -9.69 -16.26
N ASP A 371 -21.21 -10.60 -17.18
CA ASP A 371 -21.93 -11.86 -17.38
C ASP A 371 -21.35 -13.00 -16.54
N GLN A 372 -20.25 -12.76 -15.79
CA GLN A 372 -19.54 -13.69 -14.90
C GLN A 372 -19.81 -13.40 -13.42
N THR A 373 -20.97 -12.83 -13.06
CA THR A 373 -21.28 -12.34 -11.71
C THR A 373 -21.08 -13.41 -10.62
N ASP A 374 -21.40 -14.69 -10.90
CA ASP A 374 -21.20 -15.77 -9.93
C ASP A 374 -19.70 -16.01 -9.67
N TYR A 375 -18.85 -15.99 -10.70
CA TYR A 375 -17.40 -16.11 -10.55
C TYR A 375 -16.79 -14.85 -9.94
N ALA A 376 -17.29 -13.64 -10.24
CA ALA A 376 -16.88 -12.43 -9.57
C ALA A 376 -17.18 -12.48 -8.06
N GLY A 377 -18.37 -13.00 -7.67
CA GLY A 377 -18.72 -13.23 -6.28
C GLY A 377 -17.84 -14.31 -5.62
N ALA A 378 -17.47 -15.38 -6.35
CA ALA A 378 -16.52 -16.39 -5.86
C ALA A 378 -15.11 -15.81 -5.70
N PHE A 379 -14.69 -14.92 -6.60
CA PHE A 379 -13.40 -14.23 -6.49
C PHE A 379 -13.36 -13.30 -5.27
N LEU A 380 -14.42 -12.52 -5.02
CA LEU A 380 -14.52 -11.70 -3.80
C LEU A 380 -14.43 -12.57 -2.54
N LYS A 381 -15.09 -13.74 -2.51
CA LYS A 381 -14.95 -14.67 -1.39
C LYS A 381 -13.52 -15.19 -1.22
N ALA A 382 -12.79 -15.41 -2.30
CA ALA A 382 -11.37 -15.74 -2.24
C ALA A 382 -10.53 -14.57 -1.72
N LEU A 383 -10.77 -13.35 -2.22
CA LEU A 383 -10.07 -12.11 -1.84
C LEU A 383 -10.22 -11.82 -0.33
N PHE A 384 -11.42 -12.01 0.23
CA PHE A 384 -11.71 -11.80 1.65
C PHE A 384 -11.61 -13.08 2.50
N SER A 385 -11.08 -14.18 1.95
CA SER A 385 -10.88 -15.42 2.70
C SER A 385 -9.75 -15.31 3.72
N ASP A 386 -9.81 -16.15 4.76
CA ASP A 386 -8.76 -16.24 5.79
C ASP A 386 -7.39 -16.59 5.18
N GLU A 387 -7.37 -17.36 4.08
CA GLU A 387 -6.14 -17.74 3.38
C GLU A 387 -5.45 -16.50 2.76
N VAL A 388 -6.19 -15.68 2.04
CA VAL A 388 -5.66 -14.46 1.39
C VAL A 388 -5.44 -13.37 2.42
N GLN A 389 -6.42 -13.09 3.27
CA GLN A 389 -6.35 -12.04 4.27
C GLN A 389 -5.29 -12.32 5.33
N GLY A 390 -5.18 -13.56 5.80
CA GLY A 390 -4.17 -13.97 6.78
C GLY A 390 -2.76 -14.12 6.21
N SER A 391 -2.57 -14.08 4.88
CA SER A 391 -1.24 -14.09 4.26
C SER A 391 -0.59 -12.71 4.34
N PHE A 392 0.75 -12.71 4.43
CA PHE A 392 1.49 -11.44 4.27
C PHE A 392 1.40 -10.95 2.84
N GLN A 393 1.04 -9.68 2.68
CA GLN A 393 1.07 -8.97 1.40
C GLN A 393 1.71 -7.60 1.59
N GLU A 394 2.42 -7.13 0.57
CA GLU A 394 3.14 -5.85 0.62
C GLU A 394 2.19 -4.64 0.60
N ASP A 395 0.99 -4.81 0.09
CA ASP A 395 -0.04 -3.80 -0.06
C ASP A 395 -0.85 -3.50 1.22
N GLY A 396 -0.54 -4.15 2.34
CA GLY A 396 -1.05 -3.73 3.65
C GLY A 396 -1.62 -4.84 4.52
N MET A 397 -2.21 -4.41 5.64
CA MET A 397 -2.86 -5.26 6.64
C MET A 397 -4.23 -5.75 6.18
N PRO A 398 -4.69 -6.93 6.66
CA PRO A 398 -6.01 -7.46 6.35
C PRO A 398 -7.14 -6.60 6.90
N VAL A 399 -8.22 -6.46 6.13
CA VAL A 399 -9.46 -5.79 6.58
C VAL A 399 -10.39 -6.74 7.33
N THR A 400 -10.17 -8.05 7.28
CA THR A 400 -10.97 -9.04 8.03
C THR A 400 -10.40 -9.26 9.42
N LYS A 401 -11.30 -9.37 10.42
CA LYS A 401 -10.94 -9.63 11.83
C LYS A 401 -10.17 -10.96 11.98
N ALA A 402 -10.60 -12.01 11.27
CA ALA A 402 -9.93 -13.31 11.30
C ALA A 402 -8.56 -13.27 10.61
N GLY A 403 -8.43 -12.65 9.44
CA GLY A 403 -7.15 -12.48 8.75
C GLY A 403 -6.12 -11.70 9.58
N MET A 404 -6.58 -10.64 10.28
CA MET A 404 -5.73 -9.88 11.20
C MET A 404 -5.25 -10.76 12.38
N GLN A 405 -6.15 -11.58 12.95
CA GLN A 405 -5.78 -12.49 14.04
C GLN A 405 -4.73 -13.52 13.57
N ILE A 406 -4.89 -14.08 12.38
CA ILE A 406 -3.90 -15.00 11.78
C ILE A 406 -2.54 -14.31 11.60
N SER A 407 -2.54 -13.06 11.13
CA SER A 407 -1.32 -12.26 10.98
C SER A 407 -0.66 -11.98 12.34
N LEU A 408 -1.44 -11.60 13.34
CA LEU A 408 -0.96 -11.40 14.72
C LEU A 408 -0.39 -12.68 15.32
N ASP A 409 -1.09 -13.79 15.27
CA ASP A 409 -0.65 -15.07 15.84
C ASP A 409 0.67 -15.55 15.23
N ARG A 410 0.86 -15.32 13.93
CA ARG A 410 2.10 -15.63 13.23
C ARG A 410 3.27 -14.81 13.72
N ASN A 411 3.08 -13.51 13.90
CA ASN A 411 4.14 -12.56 14.24
C ASN A 411 4.39 -12.45 15.74
N MET A 412 3.40 -12.80 16.58
CA MET A 412 3.43 -12.61 18.02
C MET A 412 4.68 -13.19 18.72
N PRO A 413 5.15 -14.40 18.41
CA PRO A 413 6.37 -14.92 19.06
C PRO A 413 7.59 -14.01 18.82
N ALA A 414 7.82 -13.59 17.57
CA ALA A 414 8.93 -12.71 17.24
C ALA A 414 8.75 -11.31 17.83
N MET A 415 7.52 -10.78 17.83
CA MET A 415 7.20 -9.49 18.46
C MET A 415 7.51 -9.52 19.97
N GLN A 416 7.12 -10.57 20.69
CA GLN A 416 7.37 -10.73 22.11
C GLN A 416 8.86 -10.90 22.41
N ASP A 417 9.59 -11.67 21.60
CA ASP A 417 11.05 -11.83 21.72
C ASP A 417 11.78 -10.48 21.54
N ASN A 418 11.19 -9.57 20.77
CA ASN A 418 11.69 -8.21 20.53
C ASN A 418 11.20 -7.18 21.56
N GLY A 419 10.43 -7.58 22.57
CA GLY A 419 10.00 -6.69 23.64
C GLY A 419 8.60 -6.11 23.51
N TYR A 420 7.80 -6.52 22.50
CA TYR A 420 6.43 -6.07 22.33
C TYR A 420 5.56 -6.40 23.55
N THR A 421 4.88 -5.39 24.08
CA THR A 421 4.07 -5.49 25.30
C THR A 421 2.57 -5.25 25.09
N GLY A 422 2.15 -4.92 23.86
CA GLY A 422 0.73 -4.61 23.53
C GLY A 422 0.59 -3.28 22.81
N GLY A 423 -0.65 -2.82 22.66
CA GLY A 423 -1.00 -1.51 22.07
C GLY A 423 -1.55 -1.56 20.65
N PHE A 424 -1.49 -2.71 19.97
CA PHE A 424 -2.00 -2.81 18.60
C PHE A 424 -3.52 -2.65 18.51
N GLU A 425 -4.25 -3.32 19.41
CA GLU A 425 -5.72 -3.22 19.45
C GLU A 425 -6.19 -1.81 19.80
N GLU A 426 -5.44 -1.11 20.65
CA GLU A 426 -5.71 0.29 21.00
C GLU A 426 -5.46 1.24 19.83
N LEU A 427 -4.50 0.95 18.97
CA LEU A 427 -4.28 1.69 17.72
C LEU A 427 -5.44 1.43 16.74
N LEU A 428 -5.82 0.17 16.52
CA LEU A 428 -6.94 -0.18 15.63
C LEU A 428 -8.26 0.44 16.07
N ALA A 429 -8.53 0.48 17.37
CA ALA A 429 -9.76 1.04 17.93
C ALA A 429 -9.92 2.57 17.69
N GLN A 430 -8.86 3.26 17.33
CA GLN A 430 -8.87 4.69 17.02
C GLN A 430 -9.13 4.97 15.54
N LEU A 431 -9.05 3.96 14.66
CA LEU A 431 -9.18 4.16 13.22
C LEU A 431 -10.62 4.52 12.84
N SER A 432 -10.77 5.56 12.03
CA SER A 432 -12.09 6.07 11.63
C SER A 432 -12.10 6.85 10.32
N THR A 433 -10.93 7.28 9.84
CA THR A 433 -10.80 8.24 8.74
C THR A 433 -9.98 7.63 7.60
N PRO A 434 -10.62 7.11 6.51
CA PRO A 434 -9.90 6.66 5.34
C PRO A 434 -9.31 7.84 4.58
N VAL A 435 -8.09 7.66 4.08
CA VAL A 435 -7.43 8.64 3.21
C VAL A 435 -6.87 7.92 1.99
N VAL A 436 -7.29 8.36 0.82
CA VAL A 436 -6.63 8.07 -0.46
C VAL A 436 -5.95 9.37 -0.89
N VAL A 437 -4.62 9.37 -0.93
CA VAL A 437 -3.87 10.59 -1.22
C VAL A 437 -4.09 11.02 -2.66
N ASP A 438 -4.48 12.28 -2.88
CA ASP A 438 -4.59 12.88 -4.21
C ASP A 438 -3.20 13.31 -4.68
N GLU A 439 -2.71 12.65 -5.73
CA GLU A 439 -1.37 12.88 -6.30
C GLU A 439 -1.19 14.31 -6.79
N ALA A 440 -2.23 14.91 -7.40
CA ALA A 440 -2.11 16.28 -7.90
C ALA A 440 -2.05 17.31 -6.78
N LEU A 441 -2.78 17.08 -5.69
CA LEU A 441 -2.64 17.91 -4.49
C LEU A 441 -1.24 17.72 -3.88
N GLN A 442 -0.73 16.50 -3.84
CA GLN A 442 0.63 16.23 -3.34
C GLN A 442 1.68 16.94 -4.18
N ASP A 443 1.62 16.81 -5.50
CA ASP A 443 2.58 17.45 -6.43
C ASP A 443 2.55 18.97 -6.33
N SER A 444 1.36 19.57 -6.27
CA SER A 444 1.19 21.01 -6.08
C SER A 444 1.75 21.48 -4.73
N LEU A 445 1.46 20.75 -3.65
CA LEU A 445 2.04 21.05 -2.32
C LEU A 445 3.56 20.95 -2.32
N ILE A 446 4.15 19.96 -2.96
CA ILE A 446 5.60 19.82 -3.08
C ILE A 446 6.19 21.01 -3.83
N ALA A 447 5.62 21.39 -4.98
CA ALA A 447 6.10 22.49 -5.81
C ALA A 447 6.07 23.84 -5.03
N HIS A 448 4.91 24.14 -4.43
CA HIS A 448 4.72 25.39 -3.69
C HIS A 448 5.47 25.43 -2.34
N THR A 449 5.68 24.28 -1.69
CA THR A 449 6.55 24.20 -0.51
C THR A 449 8.01 24.46 -0.88
N LYS A 450 8.52 23.88 -1.97
CA LYS A 450 9.87 24.18 -2.48
C LYS A 450 10.03 25.65 -2.82
N ALA A 451 9.04 26.27 -3.46
CA ALA A 451 9.05 27.71 -3.79
C ALA A 451 9.01 28.59 -2.54
N LEU A 452 8.24 28.21 -1.54
CA LEU A 452 8.14 28.90 -0.25
C LEU A 452 9.47 28.86 0.52
N LEU A 453 10.09 27.67 0.64
CA LEU A 453 11.36 27.47 1.34
C LEU A 453 12.53 28.17 0.64
N SER A 454 12.53 28.26 -0.67
CA SER A 454 13.54 29.02 -1.42
C SER A 454 13.33 30.54 -1.40
N GLY A 455 12.20 31.01 -0.86
CA GLY A 455 11.82 32.42 -0.85
C GLY A 455 11.35 32.94 -2.21
N SER A 456 11.07 32.07 -3.17
CA SER A 456 10.52 32.46 -4.49
C SER A 456 9.04 32.83 -4.38
N GLU A 457 8.34 32.32 -3.38
CA GLU A 457 6.94 32.61 -3.08
C GLU A 457 6.79 33.04 -1.63
N THR A 458 5.79 33.87 -1.36
CA THR A 458 5.29 34.13 -0.02
C THR A 458 4.24 33.07 0.35
N MET A 459 3.87 32.94 1.62
CA MET A 459 2.81 32.06 2.07
C MET A 459 1.48 32.29 1.31
N ASP A 460 1.12 33.55 1.08
CA ASP A 460 -0.12 33.89 0.35
C ASP A 460 -0.06 33.40 -1.11
N GLN A 461 1.07 33.60 -1.78
CA GLN A 461 1.27 33.13 -3.16
C GLN A 461 1.26 31.61 -3.26
N ALA A 462 1.89 30.92 -2.31
CA ALA A 462 1.92 29.47 -2.28
C ALA A 462 0.52 28.87 -2.04
N VAL A 463 -0.26 29.43 -1.12
CA VAL A 463 -1.66 29.00 -0.89
C VAL A 463 -2.52 29.26 -2.14
N GLU A 464 -2.46 30.48 -2.73
CA GLU A 464 -3.17 30.80 -3.98
C GLU A 464 -2.76 29.86 -5.13
N GLY A 465 -1.47 29.50 -5.20
CA GLY A 465 -0.94 28.57 -6.20
C GLY A 465 -1.58 27.21 -6.11
N VAL A 466 -1.57 26.59 -4.94
CA VAL A 466 -2.21 25.27 -4.71
C VAL A 466 -3.71 25.31 -5.04
N VAL A 467 -4.43 26.38 -4.60
CA VAL A 467 -5.86 26.54 -4.92
C VAL A 467 -6.09 26.67 -6.42
N SER A 468 -5.22 27.40 -7.12
CA SER A 468 -5.32 27.59 -8.58
C SER A 468 -5.10 26.29 -9.35
N ASP A 469 -4.05 25.54 -8.98
CA ASP A 469 -3.70 24.27 -9.63
C ASP A 469 -4.85 23.26 -9.57
N LEU A 470 -5.47 23.12 -8.40
CA LEU A 470 -6.59 22.20 -8.22
C LEU A 470 -7.89 22.70 -8.86
N SER A 471 -8.13 24.02 -8.87
CA SER A 471 -9.31 24.60 -9.51
C SER A 471 -9.33 24.38 -11.02
N LEU A 472 -8.14 24.43 -11.66
CA LEU A 472 -7.99 24.12 -13.08
C LEU A 472 -8.34 22.66 -13.36
N ARG A 473 -7.87 21.75 -12.54
CA ARG A 473 -8.15 20.31 -12.68
C ARG A 473 -9.63 19.99 -12.51
N PHE A 474 -10.31 20.54 -11.50
CA PHE A 474 -11.75 20.35 -11.32
C PHE A 474 -12.55 20.89 -12.50
N ALA A 475 -12.11 21.99 -13.15
CA ALA A 475 -12.72 22.52 -14.35
C ALA A 475 -12.49 21.66 -15.61
N GLU A 476 -11.43 20.85 -15.64
CA GLU A 476 -11.11 19.95 -16.75
C GLU A 476 -11.81 18.58 -16.63
N GLN A 477 -12.20 18.18 -15.40
CA GLN A 477 -12.89 16.93 -15.12
C GLN A 477 -14.42 17.03 -15.14
N GLY A 478 -15.03 18.24 -15.10
CA GLY A 478 -16.47 18.53 -15.18
C GLY A 478 -16.91 18.89 -16.58
#